data_37fcb4dab0f0a21c43d1879a82ae871b
#
_entry.id   37fcb4dab0f0a21c43d1879a82ae871b
#
_cell.length_a   1.000
_cell.length_b   1.000
_cell.length_c   1.000
_cell.angle_alpha   90.00
_cell.angle_beta   90.00
_cell.angle_gamma   90.00
#
_symmetry.space_group_name_H-M   'P 1'
#
loop_
_entity.id
_entity.type
_entity.pdbx_description
1 polymer ?
#
loop_
_entity_poly.entity_id
_entity_poly.type
_entity_poly.pdbx_seq_one_letter_code
_entity_poly.pdbx_strand_id
1 'polypeptide(L)'
;MHAKYIKKEIADLNGTGRTQAYYKMELTPKSFEEFVSQCAREGHTEESSILGVLSLVSEKLALNMAEGYSVKLDGIGTFYAKLGVRDDKLQDAFEEGESTRNAHSIMVTGVAYRADNALIRATSRKCRLERGGVSRLRKSKLTLAERIQKARDFLEKNMFMRVPDYVRLTGLSRTTASMELRRLALDPTSGIASKGTRSQKFYVLRKP
;
A
#
# COMPACT_ATOMS: atom_id res chain seq x y z
N MET A 1 21.45 -15.81 -12.76
CA MET A 1 20.25 -15.05 -13.17
C MET A 1 20.37 -13.66 -12.55
N HIS A 2 20.08 -12.59 -13.29
CA HIS A 2 20.13 -11.21 -12.79
C HIS A 2 18.72 -10.73 -12.48
N ALA A 3 18.55 -10.05 -11.37
CA ALA A 3 17.27 -9.44 -11.01
C ALA A 3 17.15 -8.07 -11.70
N LYS A 4 16.07 -7.84 -12.43
CA LYS A 4 15.82 -6.54 -13.08
C LYS A 4 15.21 -5.55 -12.11
N TYR A 5 15.65 -4.30 -12.21
CA TYR A 5 15.02 -3.20 -11.48
C TYR A 5 14.49 -2.13 -12.43
N ILE A 6 13.38 -1.52 -12.06
CA ILE A 6 12.78 -0.39 -12.76
C ILE A 6 12.90 0.87 -11.93
N LYS A 7 13.21 1.97 -12.60
CA LYS A 7 13.15 3.31 -12.01
C LYS A 7 11.72 3.83 -12.14
N LYS A 8 11.08 4.13 -11.02
CA LYS A 8 9.71 4.69 -10.96
C LYS A 8 9.73 6.12 -10.50
N GLU A 9 8.97 6.96 -11.18
CA GLU A 9 8.73 8.35 -10.78
C GLU A 9 7.74 8.40 -9.60
N ILE A 10 8.02 9.24 -8.60
CA ILE A 10 7.13 9.53 -7.48
C ILE A 10 6.41 10.83 -7.76
N ALA A 11 5.10 10.86 -7.47
CA ALA A 11 4.34 12.10 -7.52
C ALA A 11 4.89 13.11 -6.51
N ASP A 12 5.09 14.35 -6.94
CA ASP A 12 5.43 15.45 -6.04
C ASP A 12 4.21 15.81 -5.18
N LEU A 13 4.14 15.19 -4.00
CA LEU A 13 3.03 15.39 -3.06
C LEU A 13 3.12 16.72 -2.32
N ASN A 14 4.33 17.27 -2.23
CA ASN A 14 4.60 18.45 -1.44
C ASN A 14 4.67 19.74 -2.30
N GLY A 15 4.51 19.62 -3.62
CA GLY A 15 4.54 20.77 -4.53
C GLY A 15 5.91 21.44 -4.63
N THR A 16 6.99 20.70 -4.40
CA THR A 16 8.37 21.23 -4.43
C THR A 16 8.91 21.46 -5.84
N GLY A 17 8.16 21.04 -6.87
CA GLY A 17 8.58 21.08 -8.27
C GLY A 17 9.67 20.08 -8.63
N ARG A 18 10.17 19.29 -7.68
CA ARG A 18 11.23 18.30 -7.89
C ARG A 18 10.63 16.91 -8.10
N THR A 19 10.94 16.32 -9.23
CA THR A 19 10.56 14.93 -9.51
C THR A 19 11.51 13.99 -8.75
N GLN A 20 10.96 13.21 -7.83
CA GLN A 20 11.69 12.16 -7.13
C GLN A 20 11.50 10.82 -7.85
N ALA A 21 12.44 9.91 -7.65
CA ALA A 21 12.36 8.57 -8.18
C ALA A 21 12.75 7.54 -7.11
N TYR A 22 12.13 6.36 -7.19
CA TYR A 22 12.56 5.19 -6.41
C TYR A 22 12.82 4.01 -7.33
N TYR A 23 13.62 3.08 -6.83
CA TYR A 23 13.94 1.86 -7.56
C TYR A 23 13.10 0.70 -7.00
N LYS A 24 12.51 -0.08 -7.89
CA LYS A 24 11.72 -1.26 -7.55
C LYS A 24 12.23 -2.44 -8.34
N MET A 25 12.46 -3.55 -7.66
CA MET A 25 12.78 -4.83 -8.31
C MET A 25 11.54 -5.36 -9.05
N GLU A 26 11.73 -5.91 -10.24
CA GLU A 26 10.72 -6.70 -10.91
C GLU A 26 10.66 -8.06 -10.23
N LEU A 27 9.51 -8.36 -9.64
CA LEU A 27 9.32 -9.60 -8.89
C LEU A 27 8.64 -10.64 -9.76
N THR A 28 9.25 -11.82 -9.83
CA THR A 28 8.62 -13.02 -10.39
C THR A 28 8.18 -13.89 -9.20
N PRO A 29 6.90 -14.23 -9.09
CA PRO A 29 6.45 -15.11 -8.03
C PRO A 29 7.06 -16.50 -8.22
N LYS A 30 7.48 -17.10 -7.12
CA LYS A 30 7.91 -18.48 -7.02
C LYS A 30 6.88 -19.25 -6.21
N SER A 31 6.42 -20.39 -6.66
CA SER A 31 5.43 -21.16 -5.92
C SER A 31 6.03 -21.79 -4.67
N PHE A 32 5.15 -22.18 -3.74
CA PHE A 32 5.59 -22.84 -2.51
C PHE A 32 6.26 -24.19 -2.81
N GLU A 33 5.68 -24.95 -3.74
CA GLU A 33 6.20 -26.25 -4.18
C GLU A 33 7.59 -26.10 -4.80
N GLU A 34 7.79 -25.12 -5.70
CA GLU A 34 9.10 -24.86 -6.29
C GLU A 34 10.15 -24.47 -5.25
N PHE A 35 9.73 -23.73 -4.21
CA PHE A 35 10.63 -23.36 -3.11
C PHE A 35 11.01 -24.59 -2.27
N VAL A 36 10.04 -25.43 -1.92
CA VAL A 36 10.26 -26.67 -1.15
C VAL A 36 11.17 -27.62 -1.94
N SER A 37 10.89 -27.87 -3.22
CA SER A 37 11.72 -28.72 -4.08
C SER A 37 13.15 -28.20 -4.21
N GLN A 38 13.34 -26.87 -4.24
CA GLN A 38 14.68 -26.29 -4.22
C GLN A 38 15.40 -26.57 -2.89
N CYS A 39 14.72 -26.38 -1.75
CA CYS A 39 15.29 -26.64 -0.42
C CYS A 39 15.64 -28.15 -0.27
N ALA A 40 14.78 -29.04 -0.75
CA ALA A 40 14.99 -30.50 -0.70
C ALA A 40 16.24 -30.90 -1.46
N ARG A 41 16.39 -30.42 -2.69
CA ARG A 41 17.56 -30.71 -3.53
C ARG A 41 18.86 -30.17 -2.95
N GLU A 42 18.86 -28.92 -2.48
CA GLU A 42 20.07 -28.27 -1.95
C GLU A 42 20.43 -28.79 -0.55
N GLY A 43 19.42 -29.16 0.26
CA GLY A 43 19.58 -29.69 1.60
C GLY A 43 19.71 -31.22 1.69
N HIS A 44 19.61 -31.94 0.56
CA HIS A 44 19.58 -33.41 0.52
C HIS A 44 18.55 -34.00 1.50
N THR A 45 17.36 -33.43 1.55
CA THR A 45 16.29 -33.77 2.49
C THR A 45 15.02 -34.07 1.72
N GLU A 46 14.16 -34.93 2.26
CA GLU A 46 12.85 -35.24 1.71
C GLU A 46 11.92 -34.01 1.73
N GLU A 47 11.19 -33.76 0.64
CA GLU A 47 10.21 -32.66 0.54
C GLU A 47 9.16 -32.74 1.65
N SER A 48 8.69 -33.95 1.97
CA SER A 48 7.73 -34.22 3.05
C SER A 48 8.22 -33.73 4.41
N SER A 49 9.49 -33.92 4.72
CA SER A 49 10.11 -33.44 5.96
C SER A 49 10.14 -31.92 6.04
N ILE A 50 10.48 -31.24 4.93
CA ILE A 50 10.48 -29.78 4.85
C ILE A 50 9.06 -29.23 5.02
N LEU A 51 8.09 -29.83 4.36
CA LEU A 51 6.67 -29.46 4.50
C LEU A 51 6.20 -29.61 5.95
N GLY A 52 6.53 -30.73 6.61
CA GLY A 52 6.19 -30.96 8.01
C GLY A 52 6.77 -29.90 8.94
N VAL A 53 8.06 -29.55 8.77
CA VAL A 53 8.71 -28.50 9.57
C VAL A 53 8.08 -27.14 9.32
N LEU A 54 7.84 -26.74 8.07
CA LEU A 54 7.23 -25.45 7.74
C LEU A 54 5.79 -25.33 8.27
N SER A 55 5.02 -26.43 8.21
CA SER A 55 3.68 -26.48 8.79
C SER A 55 3.71 -26.29 10.32
N LEU A 56 4.60 -26.99 11.01
CA LEU A 56 4.78 -26.85 12.46
C LEU A 56 5.24 -25.43 12.84
N VAL A 57 6.19 -24.86 12.11
CA VAL A 57 6.64 -23.47 12.33
C VAL A 57 5.48 -22.50 12.18
N SER A 58 4.66 -22.63 11.14
CA SER A 58 3.49 -21.78 10.92
C SER A 58 2.50 -21.87 12.07
N GLU A 59 2.17 -23.10 12.53
CA GLU A 59 1.27 -23.32 13.65
C GLU A 59 1.80 -22.68 14.94
N LYS A 60 3.08 -22.92 15.26
CA LYS A 60 3.70 -22.38 16.48
C LYS A 60 3.86 -20.86 16.46
N LEU A 61 4.12 -20.27 15.28
CA LEU A 61 4.10 -18.82 15.12
C LEU A 61 2.72 -18.25 15.45
N ALA A 62 1.65 -18.84 14.88
CA ALA A 62 0.30 -18.38 15.13
C ALA A 62 -0.09 -18.50 16.63
N LEU A 63 0.22 -19.63 17.26
CA LEU A 63 -0.07 -19.87 18.67
C LEU A 63 0.65 -18.85 19.57
N ASN A 64 1.96 -18.72 19.44
CA ASN A 64 2.74 -17.79 20.28
C ASN A 64 2.31 -16.32 20.06
N MET A 65 2.04 -15.91 18.82
CA MET A 65 1.56 -14.55 18.57
C MET A 65 0.16 -14.31 19.15
N ALA A 66 -0.72 -15.32 19.19
CA ALA A 66 -2.01 -15.22 19.83
C ALA A 66 -1.90 -15.07 21.36
N GLU A 67 -0.86 -15.64 21.97
CA GLU A 67 -0.53 -15.48 23.39
C GLU A 67 0.20 -14.17 23.71
N GLY A 68 0.46 -13.32 22.71
CA GLY A 68 1.08 -12.01 22.90
C GLY A 68 2.61 -12.00 22.79
N TYR A 69 3.23 -13.11 22.38
CA TYR A 69 4.67 -13.14 22.17
C TYR A 69 5.08 -12.60 20.79
N SER A 70 6.24 -11.99 20.72
CA SER A 70 6.97 -11.82 19.48
C SER A 70 7.92 -12.99 19.28
N VAL A 71 7.94 -13.59 18.11
CA VAL A 71 8.76 -14.76 17.81
C VAL A 71 9.89 -14.37 16.88
N LYS A 72 11.12 -14.53 17.34
CA LYS A 72 12.33 -14.31 16.55
C LYS A 72 12.82 -15.65 15.99
N LEU A 73 12.98 -15.70 14.68
CA LEU A 73 13.67 -16.77 13.96
C LEU A 73 15.02 -16.22 13.49
N ASP A 74 16.11 -16.73 14.09
CA ASP A 74 17.45 -16.25 13.77
C ASP A 74 17.80 -16.46 12.28
N GLY A 75 18.36 -15.44 11.66
CA GLY A 75 18.66 -15.43 10.25
C GLY A 75 17.45 -15.19 9.33
N ILE A 76 16.23 -15.16 9.86
CA ILE A 76 14.99 -14.87 9.12
C ILE A 76 14.46 -13.50 9.56
N GLY A 77 13.99 -13.40 10.81
CA GLY A 77 13.41 -12.16 11.31
C GLY A 77 12.50 -12.37 12.51
N THR A 78 11.79 -11.32 12.89
CA THR A 78 10.87 -11.30 14.02
C THR A 78 9.45 -11.10 13.53
N PHE A 79 8.53 -11.89 14.06
CA PHE A 79 7.09 -11.87 13.78
C PHE A 79 6.33 -11.45 15.02
N TYR A 80 5.30 -10.62 14.86
CA TYR A 80 4.40 -10.22 15.94
C TYR A 80 3.02 -9.83 15.42
N ALA A 81 1.99 -10.04 16.23
CA ALA A 81 0.63 -9.68 15.88
C ALA A 81 0.43 -8.16 15.86
N LYS A 82 -0.40 -7.67 14.95
CA LYS A 82 -0.90 -6.30 14.93
C LYS A 82 -2.34 -6.29 15.34
N LEU A 83 -2.68 -5.41 16.28
CA LEU A 83 -4.04 -5.19 16.72
C LEU A 83 -4.65 -4.01 15.98
N GLY A 84 -5.95 -4.03 15.86
CA GLY A 84 -6.75 -2.93 15.33
C GLY A 84 -8.19 -3.05 15.78
N VAL A 85 -8.96 -2.01 15.51
CA VAL A 85 -10.39 -1.98 15.82
C VAL A 85 -11.15 -2.74 14.74
N ARG A 86 -12.17 -3.48 15.13
CA ARG A 86 -13.07 -4.20 14.21
C ARG A 86 -13.70 -3.23 13.22
N ASP A 87 -13.91 -3.67 11.98
CA ASP A 87 -14.41 -2.82 10.89
C ASP A 87 -15.80 -2.22 11.13
N ASP A 88 -16.61 -2.84 12.01
CA ASP A 88 -17.93 -2.38 12.41
C ASP A 88 -17.92 -1.29 13.50
N LYS A 89 -16.73 -0.90 13.99
CA LYS A 89 -16.54 0.10 15.05
C LYS A 89 -15.78 1.34 14.55
N LEU A 90 -16.11 2.49 15.15
CA LEU A 90 -15.37 3.72 14.91
C LEU A 90 -13.98 3.61 15.54
N GLN A 91 -12.98 4.27 14.93
CA GLN A 91 -11.65 4.40 15.53
C GLN A 91 -11.72 5.32 16.74
N ASP A 92 -10.96 4.98 17.78
CA ASP A 92 -10.85 5.85 18.96
C ASP A 92 -10.03 7.10 18.64
N ALA A 93 -10.49 8.24 19.16
CA ALA A 93 -9.63 9.40 19.37
C ALA A 93 -8.94 9.22 20.74
N PHE A 94 -7.69 9.66 20.84
CA PHE A 94 -6.96 9.65 22.12
C PHE A 94 -7.22 11.00 22.83
N GLU A 95 -8.40 11.14 23.45
CA GLU A 95 -8.79 12.33 24.20
C GLU A 95 -8.93 12.00 25.68
N GLU A 96 -8.55 12.96 26.55
CA GLU A 96 -8.70 12.80 28.00
C GLU A 96 -10.19 12.72 28.38
N GLY A 97 -10.58 11.64 29.05
CA GLY A 97 -11.95 11.42 29.54
C GLY A 97 -12.81 10.47 28.71
N GLU A 98 -12.32 9.91 27.61
CA GLU A 98 -13.05 8.88 26.90
C GLU A 98 -13.07 7.53 27.66
N SER A 99 -14.21 6.82 27.54
CA SER A 99 -14.36 5.48 28.12
C SER A 99 -13.40 4.50 27.45
N THR A 100 -12.70 3.70 28.27
CA THR A 100 -11.83 2.63 27.78
C THR A 100 -12.61 1.65 26.90
N ARG A 101 -12.11 1.38 25.70
CA ARG A 101 -12.75 0.47 24.76
C ARG A 101 -12.75 -0.96 25.29
N ASN A 102 -13.85 -1.67 25.11
CA ASN A 102 -13.95 -3.08 25.46
C ASN A 102 -13.03 -3.93 24.54
N ALA A 103 -12.34 -4.92 25.13
CA ALA A 103 -11.47 -5.86 24.43
C ALA A 103 -12.15 -6.57 23.24
N HIS A 104 -13.46 -6.81 23.30
CA HIS A 104 -14.24 -7.38 22.19
C HIS A 104 -14.25 -6.54 20.92
N SER A 105 -13.93 -5.25 21.01
CA SER A 105 -13.82 -4.34 19.86
C SER A 105 -12.45 -4.38 19.20
N ILE A 106 -11.48 -5.05 19.79
CA ILE A 106 -10.11 -5.15 19.31
C ILE A 106 -9.89 -6.54 18.72
N MET A 107 -9.18 -6.62 17.61
CA MET A 107 -8.85 -7.89 16.97
C MET A 107 -7.47 -7.85 16.35
N VAL A 108 -6.92 -9.03 16.06
CA VAL A 108 -5.71 -9.15 15.23
C VAL A 108 -6.07 -8.78 13.79
N THR A 109 -5.48 -7.73 13.27
CA THR A 109 -5.70 -7.24 11.90
C THR A 109 -4.60 -7.64 10.92
N GLY A 110 -3.52 -8.23 11.44
CA GLY A 110 -2.43 -8.72 10.62
C GLY A 110 -1.23 -9.17 11.43
N VAL A 111 -0.23 -9.65 10.72
CA VAL A 111 1.07 -10.02 11.28
C VAL A 111 2.12 -9.05 10.73
N ALA A 112 2.93 -8.50 11.61
CA ALA A 112 4.10 -7.74 11.22
C ALA A 112 5.31 -8.66 11.14
N TYR A 113 6.16 -8.38 10.18
CA TYR A 113 7.44 -9.04 9.98
C TYR A 113 8.56 -8.00 9.92
N ARG A 114 9.61 -8.23 10.68
CA ARG A 114 10.84 -7.43 10.65
C ARG A 114 11.99 -8.36 10.28
N ALA A 115 12.54 -8.16 9.09
CA ALA A 115 13.65 -8.98 8.59
C ALA A 115 14.90 -8.88 9.51
N ASP A 116 15.59 -10.00 9.66
CA ASP A 116 16.90 -10.02 10.31
C ASP A 116 17.94 -9.34 9.39
N ASN A 117 18.85 -8.59 10.00
CA ASN A 117 19.95 -7.96 9.27
C ASN A 117 20.85 -8.97 8.55
N ALA A 118 20.98 -10.19 9.10
CA ALA A 118 21.70 -11.27 8.43
C ALA A 118 21.07 -11.65 7.11
N LEU A 119 19.73 -11.77 7.05
CA LEU A 119 19.00 -12.04 5.83
C LEU A 119 19.17 -10.92 4.79
N ILE A 120 19.03 -9.67 5.24
CA ILE A 120 19.21 -8.50 4.37
C ILE A 120 20.60 -8.49 3.75
N ARG A 121 21.65 -8.69 4.56
CA ARG A 121 23.04 -8.71 4.10
C ARG A 121 23.31 -9.89 3.16
N ALA A 122 22.78 -11.08 3.46
CA ALA A 122 22.93 -12.26 2.61
C ALA A 122 22.24 -12.05 1.25
N THR A 123 21.03 -11.48 1.23
CA THR A 123 20.32 -11.14 0.02
C THR A 123 21.08 -10.10 -0.79
N SER A 124 21.57 -9.05 -0.17
CA SER A 124 22.34 -8.00 -0.83
C SER A 124 23.61 -8.53 -1.49
N ARG A 125 24.35 -9.41 -0.81
CA ARG A 125 25.58 -10.03 -1.36
C ARG A 125 25.31 -10.94 -2.57
N LYS A 126 24.18 -11.63 -2.57
CA LYS A 126 23.78 -12.54 -3.67
C LYS A 126 23.07 -11.82 -4.81
N CYS A 127 22.53 -10.63 -4.55
CA CYS A 127 21.74 -9.89 -5.53
C CYS A 127 22.65 -9.28 -6.61
N ARG A 128 22.41 -9.67 -7.86
CA ARG A 128 23.01 -9.04 -9.05
C ARG A 128 21.91 -8.33 -9.81
N LEU A 129 22.00 -7.00 -9.87
CA LEU A 129 20.99 -6.16 -10.48
C LEU A 129 21.33 -5.83 -11.91
N GLU A 130 20.33 -5.94 -12.79
CA GLU A 130 20.35 -5.48 -14.15
C GLU A 130 19.34 -4.37 -14.35
N ARG A 131 19.69 -3.36 -15.12
CA ARG A 131 18.80 -2.25 -15.41
C ARG A 131 17.65 -2.72 -16.31
N GLY A 132 16.43 -2.61 -15.81
CA GLY A 132 15.20 -2.79 -16.57
C GLY A 132 14.68 -1.47 -17.16
N GLY A 133 13.37 -1.33 -17.16
CA GLY A 133 12.71 -0.18 -17.72
C GLY A 133 12.65 1.05 -16.81
N VAL A 134 12.03 2.10 -17.33
CA VAL A 134 11.67 3.32 -16.60
C VAL A 134 10.16 3.46 -16.65
N SER A 135 9.53 3.55 -15.48
CA SER A 135 8.09 3.82 -15.36
C SER A 135 7.89 5.25 -14.92
N ARG A 136 7.39 6.06 -15.82
CA ARG A 136 7.03 7.46 -15.56
C ARG A 136 5.56 7.55 -15.18
N LEU A 137 5.23 8.50 -14.31
CA LEU A 137 3.85 8.85 -14.05
C LEU A 137 3.21 9.38 -15.33
N ARG A 138 1.97 9.00 -15.57
CA ARG A 138 1.17 9.61 -16.62
C ARG A 138 0.91 11.06 -16.23
N LYS A 139 1.60 12.00 -16.87
CA LYS A 139 1.36 13.43 -16.72
C LYS A 139 0.18 13.79 -17.61
N SER A 140 -0.78 14.52 -17.05
CA SER A 140 -1.83 15.14 -17.86
C SER A 140 -1.19 16.13 -18.84
N LYS A 141 -1.69 16.19 -20.05
CA LYS A 141 -1.31 17.22 -21.01
C LYS A 141 -1.93 18.59 -20.68
N LEU A 142 -2.89 18.60 -19.77
CA LEU A 142 -3.64 19.78 -19.34
C LEU A 142 -2.95 20.46 -18.17
N THR A 143 -2.94 21.77 -18.16
CA THR A 143 -2.56 22.59 -16.99
C THR A 143 -3.57 22.39 -15.85
N LEU A 144 -3.23 22.80 -14.64
CA LEU A 144 -4.15 22.74 -13.52
C LEU A 144 -5.43 23.56 -13.77
N ALA A 145 -5.27 24.76 -14.34
CA ALA A 145 -6.41 25.62 -14.67
C ALA A 145 -7.37 24.96 -15.67
N GLU A 146 -6.85 24.36 -16.72
CA GLU A 146 -7.65 23.62 -17.70
C GLU A 146 -8.35 22.40 -17.09
N ARG A 147 -7.70 21.71 -16.16
CA ARG A 147 -8.30 20.57 -15.46
C ARG A 147 -9.46 21.02 -14.56
N ILE A 148 -9.29 22.14 -13.85
CA ILE A 148 -10.33 22.73 -13.01
C ILE A 148 -11.52 23.15 -13.91
N GLN A 149 -11.25 23.83 -15.03
CA GLN A 149 -12.29 24.25 -15.94
C GLN A 149 -13.09 23.05 -16.49
N LYS A 150 -12.40 22.03 -16.96
CA LYS A 150 -13.07 20.78 -17.42
C LYS A 150 -13.90 20.10 -16.33
N ALA A 151 -13.44 20.16 -15.08
CA ALA A 151 -14.20 19.63 -13.96
C ALA A 151 -15.47 20.43 -13.69
N ARG A 152 -15.40 21.77 -13.77
CA ARG A 152 -16.56 22.66 -13.63
C ARG A 152 -17.56 22.42 -14.77
N ASP A 153 -17.10 22.43 -16.02
CA ASP A 153 -17.95 22.18 -17.20
C ASP A 153 -18.66 20.82 -17.14
N PHE A 154 -17.97 19.83 -16.59
CA PHE A 154 -18.57 18.50 -16.37
C PHE A 154 -19.64 18.56 -15.28
N LEU A 155 -19.37 19.26 -14.16
CA LEU A 155 -20.28 19.38 -13.03
C LEU A 155 -21.50 20.28 -13.33
N GLU A 156 -21.38 21.20 -14.28
CA GLU A 156 -22.53 21.98 -14.79
C GLU A 156 -23.52 21.11 -15.56
N LYS A 157 -23.00 20.10 -16.25
CA LYS A 157 -23.82 19.15 -17.04
C LYS A 157 -24.26 17.94 -16.20
N ASN A 158 -23.57 17.65 -15.11
CA ASN A 158 -23.80 16.46 -14.29
C ASN A 158 -23.89 16.87 -12.81
N MET A 159 -24.83 16.31 -12.09
CA MET A 159 -25.08 16.65 -10.69
C MET A 159 -23.88 16.35 -9.77
N PHE A 160 -23.05 15.41 -10.13
CA PHE A 160 -21.86 15.01 -9.36
C PHE A 160 -20.78 14.42 -10.25
N MET A 161 -19.55 14.36 -9.72
CA MET A 161 -18.37 13.77 -10.35
C MET A 161 -17.67 12.83 -9.36
N ARG A 162 -17.24 11.68 -9.83
CA ARG A 162 -16.39 10.74 -9.07
C ARG A 162 -14.96 10.79 -9.57
N VAL A 163 -14.02 10.21 -8.78
CA VAL A 163 -12.61 10.14 -9.18
C VAL A 163 -12.40 9.51 -10.57
N PRO A 164 -13.08 8.42 -10.97
CA PRO A 164 -12.95 7.87 -12.32
C PRO A 164 -13.34 8.85 -13.43
N ASP A 165 -14.33 9.70 -13.19
CA ASP A 165 -14.76 10.71 -14.19
C ASP A 165 -13.66 11.75 -14.37
N TYR A 166 -13.08 12.23 -13.27
CA TYR A 166 -11.98 13.16 -13.32
C TYR A 166 -10.72 12.58 -13.97
N VAL A 167 -10.43 11.31 -13.75
CA VAL A 167 -9.38 10.57 -14.47
C VAL A 167 -9.59 10.60 -15.98
N ARG A 168 -10.82 10.35 -16.45
CA ARG A 168 -11.17 10.38 -17.87
C ARG A 168 -11.01 11.79 -18.47
N LEU A 169 -11.45 12.80 -17.74
CA LEU A 169 -11.39 14.20 -18.20
C LEU A 169 -9.98 14.74 -18.29
N THR A 170 -9.10 14.34 -17.35
CA THR A 170 -7.79 14.96 -17.15
C THR A 170 -6.62 14.11 -17.63
N GLY A 171 -6.83 12.80 -17.82
CA GLY A 171 -5.76 11.84 -18.14
C GLY A 171 -4.79 11.56 -16.98
N LEU A 172 -5.08 12.04 -15.77
CA LEU A 172 -4.28 11.77 -14.57
C LEU A 172 -4.39 10.32 -14.12
N SER A 173 -3.42 9.84 -13.34
CA SER A 173 -3.56 8.58 -12.61
C SER A 173 -4.66 8.68 -11.56
N ARG A 174 -5.29 7.55 -11.20
CA ARG A 174 -6.35 7.53 -10.17
C ARG A 174 -5.89 8.13 -8.83
N THR A 175 -4.66 7.84 -8.41
CA THR A 175 -4.09 8.37 -7.17
C THR A 175 -3.91 9.88 -7.24
N THR A 176 -3.29 10.38 -8.31
CA THR A 176 -3.08 11.81 -8.54
C THR A 176 -4.39 12.57 -8.64
N ALA A 177 -5.36 12.02 -9.40
CA ALA A 177 -6.70 12.59 -9.54
C ALA A 177 -7.43 12.67 -8.20
N SER A 178 -7.35 11.63 -7.37
CA SER A 178 -7.97 11.62 -6.04
C SER A 178 -7.37 12.68 -5.12
N MET A 179 -6.03 12.84 -5.14
CA MET A 179 -5.35 13.86 -4.32
C MET A 179 -5.64 15.26 -4.80
N GLU A 180 -5.62 15.49 -6.11
CA GLU A 180 -5.93 16.80 -6.69
C GLU A 180 -7.37 17.21 -6.38
N LEU A 181 -8.34 16.31 -6.55
CA LEU A 181 -9.74 16.59 -6.19
C LEU A 181 -9.92 16.87 -4.69
N ARG A 182 -9.19 16.19 -3.81
CA ARG A 182 -9.22 16.50 -2.37
C ARG A 182 -8.71 17.91 -2.10
N ARG A 183 -7.60 18.30 -2.73
CA ARG A 183 -7.02 19.64 -2.61
C ARG A 183 -7.97 20.69 -3.15
N LEU A 184 -8.54 20.47 -4.34
CA LEU A 184 -9.53 21.38 -4.94
C LEU A 184 -10.78 21.55 -4.07
N ALA A 185 -11.26 20.48 -3.44
CA ALA A 185 -12.42 20.56 -2.55
C ALA A 185 -12.16 21.36 -1.26
N LEU A 186 -10.90 21.47 -0.82
CA LEU A 186 -10.48 22.30 0.32
C LEU A 186 -10.31 23.76 -0.09
N ASP A 187 -9.98 24.03 -1.35
CA ASP A 187 -9.79 25.39 -1.87
C ASP A 187 -11.14 26.02 -2.27
N PRO A 188 -11.59 27.09 -1.58
CA PRO A 188 -12.84 27.77 -1.92
C PRO A 188 -12.85 28.33 -3.34
N THR A 189 -11.70 28.74 -3.88
CA THR A 189 -11.58 29.38 -5.20
C THR A 189 -11.74 28.39 -6.34
N SER A 190 -11.58 27.10 -6.07
CA SER A 190 -11.72 26.04 -7.07
C SER A 190 -13.17 25.91 -7.61
N GLY A 191 -14.18 26.35 -6.85
CA GLY A 191 -15.60 26.17 -7.17
C GLY A 191 -16.07 24.70 -7.03
N ILE A 192 -15.24 23.81 -6.49
CA ILE A 192 -15.56 22.40 -6.29
C ILE A 192 -15.68 22.11 -4.79
N ALA A 193 -16.67 21.30 -4.41
CA ALA A 193 -16.85 20.83 -3.04
C ALA A 193 -16.96 19.31 -3.03
N SER A 194 -16.65 18.68 -1.90
CA SER A 194 -16.84 17.25 -1.72
C SER A 194 -18.04 16.96 -0.83
N LYS A 195 -18.77 15.88 -1.15
CA LYS A 195 -19.87 15.35 -0.34
C LYS A 195 -19.70 13.83 -0.17
N GLY A 196 -20.31 13.28 0.87
CA GLY A 196 -20.20 11.87 1.21
C GLY A 196 -18.88 11.51 1.88
N THR A 197 -18.80 10.27 2.38
CA THR A 197 -17.66 9.75 3.13
C THR A 197 -17.15 8.44 2.54
N ARG A 198 -15.88 8.13 2.75
CA ARG A 198 -15.23 6.85 2.33
C ARG A 198 -15.47 6.52 0.85
N SER A 199 -16.04 5.34 0.55
CA SER A 199 -16.31 4.87 -0.81
C SER A 199 -17.42 5.62 -1.55
N GLN A 200 -18.31 6.30 -0.82
CA GLN A 200 -19.41 7.09 -1.36
C GLN A 200 -19.04 8.56 -1.58
N LYS A 201 -17.77 8.93 -1.49
CA LYS A 201 -17.31 10.30 -1.71
C LYS A 201 -17.45 10.69 -3.18
N PHE A 202 -18.11 11.85 -3.40
CA PHE A 202 -18.29 12.47 -4.70
C PHE A 202 -18.06 13.99 -4.63
N TYR A 203 -17.94 14.62 -5.77
CA TYR A 203 -17.64 16.04 -5.91
C TYR A 203 -18.77 16.75 -6.64
N VAL A 204 -19.05 17.97 -6.24
CA VAL A 204 -20.13 18.81 -6.75
C VAL A 204 -19.64 20.24 -6.96
N LEU A 205 -20.37 21.04 -7.73
CA LEU A 205 -20.13 22.47 -7.75
C LEU A 205 -20.40 23.05 -6.34
N ARG A 206 -19.53 23.93 -5.90
CA ARG A 206 -19.72 24.67 -4.67
C ARG A 206 -20.83 25.70 -4.92
N LYS A 207 -21.88 25.64 -4.15
CA LYS A 207 -22.88 26.70 -4.15
C LYS A 207 -22.28 27.97 -3.57
N PRO A 208 -22.59 29.15 -4.14
CA PRO A 208 -22.16 30.43 -3.61
C PRO A 208 -22.61 30.65 -2.17
#